data_d84a7db4f6bff99e084d29cfda765cf7
#
_entry.id   d84a7db4f6bff99e084d29cfda765cf7
#
_cell.length_a   1.000
_cell.length_b   1.000
_cell.length_c   1.000
_cell.angle_alpha   90.00
_cell.angle_beta   90.00
_cell.angle_gamma   90.00
#
_symmetry.space_group_name_H-M   'P 1'
#
loop_
_entity.id
_entity.type
_entity.pdbx_description
1 polymer ?
#
loop_
_entity_poly.entity_id
_entity_poly.type
_entity_poly.pdbx_seq_one_letter_code
_entity_poly.pdbx_strand_id
1 'polypeptide(L)'
;MEFRVGSPADAEAIAGLIASFQSELTDDPSGAGAEGYLASVSVQAEREYLASERYRYLFAYSDSQLAGFIAIRDGSHLFHLFVERSYQRQGIARRLWERALRELCAPSSDGGFTVNSSLSAVPVYEAFGFVPAGSIQSMHGISFLPMRRPALLA
;
A
#
# COMPACT_ATOMS: atom_id res chain seq x y z
N MET A 1 10.32 -16.27 -6.55
CA MET A 1 9.73 -15.16 -5.75
C MET A 1 9.42 -15.67 -4.36
N GLU A 2 10.00 -15.08 -3.36
CA GLU A 2 9.78 -15.43 -1.96
C GLU A 2 8.88 -14.39 -1.31
N PHE A 3 7.90 -14.85 -0.53
CA PHE A 3 7.00 -13.96 0.23
C PHE A 3 7.27 -14.18 1.72
N ARG A 4 7.43 -13.09 2.48
CA ARG A 4 7.62 -13.18 3.92
C ARG A 4 7.01 -12.01 4.66
N VAL A 5 6.70 -12.23 5.92
CA VAL A 5 6.20 -11.18 6.82
C VAL A 5 7.33 -10.19 7.12
N GLY A 6 7.00 -8.91 7.18
CA GLY A 6 7.97 -7.85 7.45
C GLY A 6 8.33 -7.72 8.92
N SER A 7 9.47 -7.07 9.17
CA SER A 7 9.95 -6.74 10.51
C SER A 7 10.51 -5.31 10.50
N PRO A 8 10.73 -4.68 11.68
CA PRO A 8 11.29 -3.33 11.71
C PRO A 8 12.63 -3.17 10.97
N ALA A 9 13.40 -4.25 10.82
CA ALA A 9 14.67 -4.22 10.08
C ALA A 9 14.47 -3.91 8.58
N ASP A 10 13.26 -4.06 8.06
CA ASP A 10 12.95 -3.81 6.64
C ASP A 10 12.58 -2.35 6.35
N ALA A 11 12.53 -1.48 7.36
CA ALA A 11 12.03 -0.13 7.21
C ALA A 11 12.78 0.70 6.17
N GLU A 12 14.11 0.58 6.12
CA GLU A 12 14.91 1.34 5.15
C GLU A 12 14.58 0.93 3.71
N ALA A 13 14.44 -0.37 3.46
CA ALA A 13 14.16 -0.87 2.12
C ALA A 13 12.80 -0.39 1.61
N ILE A 14 11.76 -0.47 2.46
CA ILE A 14 10.41 -0.07 2.03
C ILE A 14 10.28 1.45 1.94
N ALA A 15 10.88 2.21 2.84
CA ALA A 15 10.85 3.67 2.74
C ALA A 15 11.57 4.14 1.46
N GLY A 16 12.66 3.49 1.09
CA GLY A 16 13.36 3.77 -0.16
C GLY A 16 12.51 3.46 -1.39
N LEU A 17 11.78 2.35 -1.36
CA LEU A 17 10.88 2.00 -2.46
C LEU A 17 9.75 3.02 -2.60
N ILE A 18 9.11 3.41 -1.49
CA ILE A 18 8.06 4.44 -1.50
C ILE A 18 8.62 5.76 -2.06
N ALA A 19 9.80 6.17 -1.58
CA ALA A 19 10.42 7.42 -2.03
C ALA A 19 10.69 7.44 -3.54
N SER A 20 10.93 6.29 -4.15
CA SER A 20 11.14 6.18 -5.59
C SER A 20 9.88 6.51 -6.40
N PHE A 21 8.72 6.55 -5.76
CA PHE A 21 7.44 6.89 -6.39
C PHE A 21 6.96 8.30 -6.02
N GLN A 22 7.80 9.13 -5.39
CA GLN A 22 7.38 10.44 -4.89
C GLN A 22 6.66 11.28 -5.95
N SER A 23 7.19 11.33 -7.17
CA SER A 23 6.59 12.15 -8.23
C SER A 23 5.17 11.71 -8.60
N GLU A 24 4.81 10.47 -8.33
CA GLU A 24 3.47 9.93 -8.59
C GLU A 24 2.54 10.06 -7.37
N LEU A 25 3.12 10.20 -6.19
CA LEU A 25 2.36 10.24 -4.93
C LEU A 25 2.02 11.65 -4.48
N THR A 26 2.82 12.64 -4.88
CA THR A 26 2.63 14.03 -4.47
C THR A 26 2.16 14.89 -5.64
N ASP A 27 1.38 15.95 -5.34
CA ASP A 27 0.86 16.85 -6.37
C ASP A 27 1.98 17.62 -7.07
N ASP A 28 3.02 18.00 -6.31
CA ASP A 28 4.24 18.58 -6.85
C ASP A 28 5.31 17.48 -6.89
N PRO A 29 5.91 17.17 -8.06
CA PRO A 29 6.94 16.13 -8.15
C PRO A 29 8.12 16.31 -7.22
N SER A 30 8.42 17.55 -6.81
CA SER A 30 9.48 17.84 -5.83
C SER A 30 9.09 17.50 -4.41
N GLY A 31 7.81 17.21 -4.15
CA GLY A 31 7.28 16.97 -2.83
C GLY A 31 6.90 18.25 -2.07
N ALA A 32 7.04 19.42 -2.68
CA ALA A 32 6.67 20.67 -2.04
C ALA A 32 5.19 20.66 -1.65
N GLY A 33 4.90 21.07 -0.43
CA GLY A 33 3.54 21.06 0.13
C GLY A 33 3.11 19.72 0.70
N ALA A 34 3.89 18.65 0.52
CA ALA A 34 3.56 17.30 0.98
C ALA A 34 4.47 16.84 2.13
N GLU A 35 5.07 17.75 2.87
CA GLU A 35 6.04 17.42 3.91
C GLU A 35 5.44 16.53 4.99
N GLY A 36 4.19 16.75 5.37
CA GLY A 36 3.50 15.91 6.36
C GLY A 36 3.29 14.49 5.85
N TYR A 37 2.89 14.33 4.59
CA TYR A 37 2.75 13.01 3.99
C TYR A 37 4.11 12.31 3.91
N LEU A 38 5.14 13.02 3.42
CA LEU A 38 6.48 12.43 3.28
C LEU A 38 7.06 12.00 4.62
N ALA A 39 6.80 12.76 5.69
CA ALA A 39 7.18 12.36 7.04
C ALA A 39 6.46 11.07 7.46
N SER A 40 5.22 10.87 7.04
CA SER A 40 4.42 9.69 7.38
C SER A 40 4.88 8.41 6.69
N VAL A 41 5.77 8.52 5.68
CA VAL A 41 6.34 7.36 4.96
C VAL A 41 7.87 7.36 5.06
N SER A 42 8.43 8.04 6.05
CA SER A 42 9.86 8.05 6.34
C SER A 42 10.31 6.69 6.91
N VAL A 43 11.62 6.48 6.95
CA VAL A 43 12.20 5.27 7.58
C VAL A 43 11.69 5.13 9.02
N GLN A 44 11.72 6.23 9.79
CA GLN A 44 11.27 6.18 11.18
C GLN A 44 9.80 5.82 11.29
N ALA A 45 8.94 6.42 10.46
CA ALA A 45 7.51 6.12 10.47
C ALA A 45 7.26 4.65 10.10
N GLU A 46 7.90 4.15 9.04
CA GLU A 46 7.73 2.76 8.62
C GLU A 46 8.22 1.78 9.68
N ARG A 47 9.31 2.12 10.38
CA ARG A 47 9.80 1.29 11.49
C ARG A 47 8.76 1.18 12.60
N GLU A 48 8.09 2.28 12.92
CA GLU A 48 7.04 2.29 13.92
C GLU A 48 5.82 1.48 13.48
N TYR A 49 5.40 1.59 12.21
CA TYR A 49 4.30 0.78 11.69
C TYR A 49 4.65 -0.71 11.75
N LEU A 50 5.85 -1.08 11.33
CA LEU A 50 6.29 -2.49 11.35
C LEU A 50 6.32 -3.07 12.76
N ALA A 51 6.54 -2.22 13.77
CA ALA A 51 6.54 -2.64 15.18
C ALA A 51 5.13 -2.66 15.80
N SER A 52 4.11 -2.13 15.12
CA SER A 52 2.76 -2.00 15.64
C SER A 52 1.87 -3.15 15.19
N GLU A 53 1.08 -3.70 16.11
CA GLU A 53 0.12 -4.77 15.79
C GLU A 53 -1.02 -4.30 14.89
N ARG A 54 -1.25 -3.00 14.75
CA ARG A 54 -2.28 -2.45 13.87
C ARG A 54 -1.92 -2.61 12.40
N TYR A 55 -0.63 -2.76 12.07
CA TYR A 55 -0.13 -2.82 10.70
C TYR A 55 0.52 -4.17 10.47
N ARG A 56 0.15 -4.83 9.37
CA ARG A 56 0.72 -6.11 8.99
C ARG A 56 1.27 -6.00 7.58
N TYR A 57 2.52 -6.41 7.41
CA TYR A 57 3.25 -6.25 6.15
C TYR A 57 3.62 -7.62 5.58
N LEU A 58 3.48 -7.74 4.27
CA LEU A 58 3.95 -8.90 3.51
C LEU A 58 4.85 -8.41 2.39
N PHE A 59 6.04 -9.00 2.30
CA PHE A 59 7.07 -8.62 1.33
C PHE A 59 7.25 -9.70 0.28
N ALA A 60 7.52 -9.27 -0.98
CA ALA A 60 7.90 -10.14 -2.08
C ALA A 60 9.36 -9.86 -2.43
N TYR A 61 10.18 -10.89 -2.36
CA TYR A 61 11.61 -10.83 -2.68
C TYR A 61 11.94 -11.69 -3.87
N SER A 62 12.84 -11.20 -4.73
CA SER A 62 13.44 -11.95 -5.81
C SER A 62 14.96 -11.91 -5.63
N ASP A 63 15.56 -13.06 -5.32
CA ASP A 63 17.02 -13.17 -5.12
C ASP A 63 17.57 -12.11 -4.17
N SER A 64 16.96 -11.97 -2.99
CA SER A 64 17.34 -11.03 -1.93
C SER A 64 17.02 -9.56 -2.25
N GLN A 65 16.40 -9.28 -3.40
CA GLN A 65 15.99 -7.93 -3.78
C GLN A 65 14.51 -7.73 -3.54
N LEU A 66 14.14 -6.63 -2.89
CA LEU A 66 12.75 -6.30 -2.64
C LEU A 66 12.04 -5.98 -3.95
N ALA A 67 11.09 -6.83 -4.33
CA ALA A 67 10.28 -6.63 -5.55
C ALA A 67 9.02 -5.82 -5.28
N GLY A 68 8.48 -5.90 -4.07
CA GLY A 68 7.27 -5.17 -3.70
C GLY A 68 6.80 -5.55 -2.31
N PHE A 69 5.79 -4.85 -1.82
CA PHE A 69 5.18 -5.17 -0.54
C PHE A 69 3.76 -4.64 -0.44
N ILE A 70 3.01 -5.21 0.47
CA ILE A 70 1.67 -4.75 0.83
C ILE A 70 1.59 -4.58 2.34
N ALA A 71 0.85 -3.58 2.80
CA ALA A 71 0.58 -3.37 4.21
C ALA A 71 -0.92 -3.20 4.44
N ILE A 72 -1.43 -3.86 5.47
CA ILE A 72 -2.83 -3.81 5.87
C ILE A 72 -2.89 -3.20 7.27
N ARG A 73 -3.75 -2.19 7.45
CA ARG A 73 -3.99 -1.54 8.74
C ARG A 73 -5.34 -1.99 9.29
N ASP A 74 -5.36 -2.33 10.58
CA ASP A 74 -6.58 -2.72 11.30
C ASP A 74 -7.35 -3.84 10.58
N GLY A 75 -6.65 -4.69 9.85
CA GLY A 75 -7.20 -5.86 9.18
C GLY A 75 -7.98 -5.61 7.90
N SER A 76 -8.47 -4.40 7.65
CA SER A 76 -9.38 -4.13 6.53
C SER A 76 -9.05 -2.91 5.69
N HIS A 77 -8.04 -2.11 6.07
CA HIS A 77 -7.60 -0.98 5.27
C HIS A 77 -6.28 -1.30 4.57
N LEU A 78 -6.28 -1.27 3.24
CA LEU A 78 -5.08 -1.46 2.46
C LEU A 78 -4.27 -0.17 2.53
N PHE A 79 -3.19 -0.20 3.35
CA PHE A 79 -2.42 0.98 3.71
C PHE A 79 -1.32 1.30 2.69
N HIS A 80 -0.59 0.28 2.24
CA HIS A 80 0.45 0.41 1.21
C HIS A 80 0.37 -0.74 0.23
N LEU A 81 0.65 -0.46 -1.04
CA LEU A 81 0.91 -1.48 -2.06
C LEU A 81 1.87 -0.87 -3.08
N PHE A 82 3.09 -1.38 -3.10
CA PHE A 82 4.14 -0.90 -3.99
C PHE A 82 4.85 -2.08 -4.64
N VAL A 83 5.07 -1.98 -5.94
CA VAL A 83 5.87 -2.93 -6.71
C VAL A 83 6.96 -2.14 -7.43
N GLU A 84 8.22 -2.53 -7.23
CA GLU A 84 9.37 -1.89 -7.85
C GLU A 84 9.20 -1.91 -9.38
N ARG A 85 9.59 -0.83 -10.07
CA ARG A 85 9.25 -0.63 -11.49
C ARG A 85 9.68 -1.77 -12.40
N SER A 86 10.86 -2.33 -12.16
CA SER A 86 11.37 -3.44 -12.99
C SER A 86 10.62 -4.74 -12.77
N TYR A 87 9.84 -4.86 -11.72
CA TYR A 87 9.04 -6.05 -11.41
C TYR A 87 7.57 -5.88 -11.72
N GLN A 88 7.15 -4.72 -12.24
CA GLN A 88 5.75 -4.47 -12.58
C GLN A 88 5.30 -5.30 -13.79
N ARG A 89 4.00 -5.47 -13.92
CA ARG A 89 3.34 -6.22 -15.00
C ARG A 89 3.68 -7.72 -15.01
N GLN A 90 4.03 -8.26 -13.84
CA GLN A 90 4.31 -9.69 -13.66
C GLN A 90 3.34 -10.34 -12.69
N GLY A 91 2.26 -9.63 -12.31
CA GLY A 91 1.24 -10.14 -11.41
C GLY A 91 1.62 -10.11 -9.94
N ILE A 92 2.69 -9.42 -9.56
CA ILE A 92 3.16 -9.39 -8.16
C ILE A 92 2.16 -8.68 -7.25
N ALA A 93 1.61 -7.53 -7.69
CA ALA A 93 0.60 -6.81 -6.89
C ALA A 93 -0.59 -7.69 -6.58
N ARG A 94 -1.09 -8.45 -7.56
CA ARG A 94 -2.21 -9.38 -7.36
C ARG A 94 -1.84 -10.50 -6.40
N ARG A 95 -0.66 -11.06 -6.53
CA ARG A 95 -0.19 -12.13 -5.64
C ARG A 95 -0.05 -11.64 -4.20
N LEU A 96 0.45 -10.42 -4.02
CA LEU A 96 0.53 -9.79 -2.70
C LEU A 96 -0.86 -9.60 -2.11
N TRP A 97 -1.80 -9.06 -2.90
CA TRP A 97 -3.17 -8.85 -2.44
C TRP A 97 -3.87 -10.18 -2.08
N GLU A 98 -3.77 -11.17 -2.94
CA GLU A 98 -4.40 -12.48 -2.68
C GLU A 98 -3.83 -13.14 -1.43
N ARG A 99 -2.51 -13.06 -1.20
CA ARG A 99 -1.91 -13.59 0.02
C ARG A 99 -2.30 -12.77 1.24
N ALA A 100 -2.36 -11.45 1.11
CA ALA A 100 -2.80 -10.59 2.21
C ALA A 100 -4.23 -10.91 2.63
N LEU A 101 -5.12 -11.16 1.68
CA LEU A 101 -6.49 -11.57 1.99
C LEU A 101 -6.54 -12.83 2.85
N ARG A 102 -5.66 -13.79 2.58
CA ARG A 102 -5.63 -15.05 3.33
C ARG A 102 -4.89 -14.95 4.66
N GLU A 103 -3.83 -14.15 4.70
CA GLU A 103 -2.86 -14.21 5.79
C GLU A 103 -2.86 -12.98 6.70
N LEU A 104 -3.26 -11.82 6.20
CA LEU A 104 -3.16 -10.56 6.94
C LEU A 104 -4.50 -9.92 7.28
N CYS A 105 -5.53 -10.23 6.53
CA CYS A 105 -6.78 -9.47 6.62
C CYS A 105 -7.74 -10.06 7.63
N ALA A 106 -8.43 -9.14 8.35
CA ALA A 106 -9.62 -9.42 9.12
C ALA A 106 -10.65 -8.41 8.61
N PRO A 107 -11.62 -8.82 7.79
CA PRO A 107 -12.57 -7.89 7.21
C PRO A 107 -13.29 -7.06 8.27
N SER A 108 -13.69 -5.84 7.90
CA SER A 108 -14.49 -4.99 8.78
C SER A 108 -15.83 -5.66 9.09
N SER A 109 -16.60 -5.09 10.04
CA SER A 109 -17.87 -5.67 10.48
C SER A 109 -18.86 -5.90 9.32
N ASP A 110 -18.76 -5.14 8.24
CA ASP A 110 -19.58 -5.32 7.04
C ASP A 110 -18.92 -6.25 6.01
N GLY A 111 -17.76 -6.84 6.31
CA GLY A 111 -17.04 -7.75 5.44
C GLY A 111 -16.22 -7.07 4.34
N GLY A 112 -16.15 -5.73 4.33
CA GLY A 112 -15.50 -4.98 3.26
C GLY A 112 -14.08 -4.54 3.58
N PHE A 113 -13.45 -3.97 2.56
CA PHE A 113 -12.08 -3.41 2.63
C PHE A 113 -12.08 -2.00 2.07
N THR A 114 -11.14 -1.17 2.52
CA THR A 114 -10.98 0.20 2.03
C THR A 114 -9.54 0.45 1.57
N VAL A 115 -9.38 1.43 0.69
CA VAL A 115 -8.08 1.94 0.27
C VAL A 115 -8.23 3.41 -0.10
N ASN A 116 -7.19 4.20 0.15
CA ASN A 116 -7.08 5.54 -0.41
C ASN A 116 -6.07 5.45 -1.55
N SER A 117 -6.56 5.35 -2.79
CA SER A 117 -5.71 5.09 -3.94
C SER A 117 -5.05 6.35 -4.47
N SER A 118 -3.74 6.30 -4.72
CA SER A 118 -3.13 7.30 -5.59
C SER A 118 -3.86 7.27 -6.94
N LEU A 119 -3.86 8.38 -7.66
CA LEU A 119 -4.64 8.46 -8.90
C LEU A 119 -4.13 7.47 -9.96
N SER A 120 -2.83 7.24 -9.99
CA SER A 120 -2.22 6.29 -10.95
C SER A 120 -2.53 4.83 -10.62
N ALA A 121 -2.84 4.50 -9.38
CA ALA A 121 -3.08 3.12 -8.95
C ALA A 121 -4.54 2.70 -9.04
N VAL A 122 -5.46 3.61 -9.34
CA VAL A 122 -6.89 3.30 -9.42
C VAL A 122 -7.19 2.05 -10.26
N PRO A 123 -6.62 1.89 -11.47
CA PRO A 123 -6.88 0.68 -12.27
C PRO A 123 -6.47 -0.62 -11.58
N VAL A 124 -5.42 -0.60 -10.77
CA VAL A 124 -4.98 -1.79 -10.02
C VAL A 124 -6.05 -2.19 -9.02
N TYR A 125 -6.56 -1.23 -8.24
CA TYR A 125 -7.58 -1.52 -7.25
C TYR A 125 -8.92 -1.90 -7.88
N GLU A 126 -9.27 -1.29 -9.00
CA GLU A 126 -10.46 -1.71 -9.75
C GLU A 126 -10.36 -3.17 -10.16
N ALA A 127 -9.18 -3.62 -10.60
CA ALA A 127 -8.95 -5.01 -10.95
C ALA A 127 -9.09 -5.95 -9.73
N PHE A 128 -8.90 -5.44 -8.52
CA PHE A 128 -9.09 -6.21 -7.28
C PHE A 128 -10.53 -6.16 -6.76
N GLY A 129 -11.43 -5.47 -7.45
CA GLY A 129 -12.83 -5.38 -7.06
C GLY A 129 -13.19 -4.15 -6.23
N PHE A 130 -12.28 -3.20 -6.09
CA PHE A 130 -12.59 -1.94 -5.41
C PHE A 130 -13.35 -1.01 -6.36
N VAL A 131 -14.23 -0.22 -5.78
CA VAL A 131 -14.99 0.82 -6.49
C VAL A 131 -14.83 2.14 -5.76
N PRO A 132 -15.00 3.29 -6.44
CA PRO A 132 -14.93 4.58 -5.76
C PRO A 132 -15.94 4.66 -4.61
N ALA A 133 -15.51 5.18 -3.47
CA ALA A 133 -16.34 5.40 -2.29
C ALA A 133 -16.54 6.90 -1.99
N GLY A 134 -16.13 7.75 -2.91
CA GLY A 134 -16.26 9.20 -2.78
C GLY A 134 -15.60 9.86 -3.98
N SER A 135 -15.44 11.18 -3.91
CA SER A 135 -14.75 11.95 -4.95
C SER A 135 -13.24 12.00 -4.66
N ILE A 136 -12.46 12.36 -5.68
CA ILE A 136 -11.03 12.62 -5.52
C ILE A 136 -10.86 13.70 -4.46
N GLN A 137 -9.97 13.46 -3.51
CA GLN A 137 -9.63 14.39 -2.45
C GLN A 137 -8.20 14.87 -2.64
N SER A 138 -7.98 16.15 -2.35
CA SER A 138 -6.64 16.75 -2.39
C SER A 138 -6.41 17.45 -1.06
N MET A 139 -5.38 17.03 -0.34
CA MET A 139 -5.00 17.62 0.94
C MET A 139 -3.54 17.36 1.24
N HIS A 140 -2.90 18.30 1.91
CA HIS A 140 -1.52 18.13 2.37
C HIS A 140 -0.55 17.73 1.24
N GLY A 141 -0.80 18.26 0.01
CA GLY A 141 0.08 18.04 -1.13
C GLY A 141 -0.06 16.69 -1.80
N ILE A 142 -1.10 15.92 -1.48
CA ILE A 142 -1.40 14.65 -2.14
C ILE A 142 -2.84 14.64 -2.66
N SER A 143 -3.08 13.85 -3.70
CA SER A 143 -4.43 13.62 -4.24
C SER A 143 -4.70 12.13 -4.27
N PHE A 144 -5.87 11.73 -3.82
CA PHE A 144 -6.24 10.31 -3.76
C PHE A 144 -7.73 10.10 -3.96
N LEU A 145 -8.09 8.90 -4.36
CA LEU A 145 -9.47 8.46 -4.51
C LEU A 145 -9.78 7.45 -3.41
N PRO A 146 -10.71 7.75 -2.48
CA PRO A 146 -11.19 6.73 -1.55
C PRO A 146 -11.93 5.64 -2.32
N MET A 147 -11.58 4.39 -2.06
CA MET A 147 -12.20 3.24 -2.72
C MET A 147 -12.59 2.19 -1.70
N ARG A 148 -13.58 1.40 -2.05
CA ARG A 148 -14.09 0.34 -1.19
C ARG A 148 -14.29 -0.93 -2.01
N ARG A 149 -13.89 -2.05 -1.44
CA ARG A 149 -14.26 -3.37 -1.95
C ARG A 149 -15.34 -3.91 -1.04
N PRO A 150 -16.59 -4.03 -1.52
CA PRO A 150 -17.68 -4.56 -0.69
C PRO A 150 -17.43 -6.00 -0.31
N ALA A 151 -18.13 -6.46 0.73
CA ALA A 151 -18.13 -7.87 1.09
C ALA A 151 -18.62 -8.70 -0.09
N LEU A 152 -17.96 -9.85 -0.32
CA LEU A 152 -18.46 -10.80 -1.29
C LEU A 152 -19.74 -11.41 -0.72
N LEU A 153 -20.83 -11.33 -1.48
CA LEU A 153 -22.04 -12.05 -1.14
C LEU A 153 -21.76 -13.53 -1.35
N ALA A 154 -21.92 -14.30 -0.29
CA ALA A 154 -21.73 -15.75 -0.37
C ALA A 154 -22.80 -16.40 -1.25
#